data_bf0aa2da249bf5c3c2baada3e5c842f9
#
_entry.id   bf0aa2da249bf5c3c2baada3e5c842f9
#
_cell.length_a   1.000
_cell.length_b   1.000
_cell.length_c   1.000
_cell.angle_alpha   90.00
_cell.angle_beta   90.00
_cell.angle_gamma   90.00
#
_symmetry.space_group_name_H-M   'P 1'
#
loop_
_entity.id
_entity.type
_entity.pdbx_description
1 polymer ?
#
loop_
_entity_poly.entity_id
_entity_poly.type
_entity_poly.pdbx_seq_one_letter_code
_entity_poly.pdbx_strand_id
1 'polypeptide(L)'
;MKYNEEQILKEVIEYIKSTYNEHYSTDGKGLQAMDIFRNMNTDKDFCQSNAIKYLIRYGKKQGRNEKDLIKAIHYIVLLISSERKDKNRTEADFDETIERNEKGTTIGSLYNPRHN
;
A
#
# COMPACT_ATOMS: atom_id res chain seq x y z
N MET A 1 13.09 21.37 5.10
CA MET A 1 12.30 21.14 3.90
C MET A 1 11.47 22.36 3.59
N LYS A 2 11.37 22.65 2.34
CA LYS A 2 10.85 23.94 1.90
C LYS A 2 9.33 24.04 1.85
N TYR A 3 8.67 22.91 1.71
CA TYR A 3 7.22 22.91 1.49
C TYR A 3 6.46 22.24 2.61
N ASN A 4 6.97 22.32 3.83
CA ASN A 4 6.32 21.74 4.99
C ASN A 4 6.18 20.23 4.94
N GLU A 5 7.07 19.59 4.19
CA GLU A 5 6.97 18.14 4.00
C GLU A 5 7.00 17.39 5.32
N GLU A 6 7.84 17.82 6.24
CA GLU A 6 7.96 17.12 7.51
C GLU A 6 6.67 17.22 8.32
N GLN A 7 6.08 18.40 8.36
CA GLN A 7 4.83 18.58 9.09
C GLN A 7 3.71 17.78 8.45
N ILE A 8 3.66 17.76 7.12
CA ILE A 8 2.63 17.00 6.43
C ILE A 8 2.77 15.52 6.74
N LEU A 9 4.00 15.01 6.74
CA LEU A 9 4.21 13.59 7.04
C LEU A 9 3.83 13.26 8.47
N LYS A 10 4.06 14.18 9.41
CA LYS A 10 3.61 13.96 10.77
C LYS A 10 2.10 13.85 10.84
N GLU A 11 1.41 14.68 10.09
CA GLU A 11 -0.05 14.63 10.08
C GLU A 11 -0.56 13.34 9.46
N VAL A 12 0.14 12.84 8.46
CA VAL A 12 -0.20 11.54 7.87
C VAL A 12 -0.04 10.44 8.90
N ILE A 13 1.05 10.49 9.67
CA ILE A 13 1.27 9.49 10.71
C ILE A 13 0.15 9.53 11.74
N GLU A 14 -0.25 10.73 12.17
CA GLU A 14 -1.32 10.85 13.15
C GLU A 14 -2.63 10.31 12.60
N TYR A 15 -2.91 10.57 11.34
CA TYR A 15 -4.10 10.01 10.72
C TYR A 15 -4.06 8.49 10.72
N ILE A 16 -2.92 7.91 10.34
CA ILE A 16 -2.82 6.45 10.29
C ILE A 16 -3.02 5.86 11.67
N LYS A 17 -2.43 6.49 12.70
CA LYS A 17 -2.63 6.01 14.06
C LYS A 17 -4.09 6.03 14.45
N SER A 18 -4.81 7.06 14.03
CA SER A 18 -6.23 7.17 14.38
C SER A 18 -7.04 6.05 13.76
N THR A 19 -6.68 5.59 12.58
CA THR A 19 -7.42 4.50 11.96
C THR A 19 -7.28 3.21 12.76
N TYR A 20 -6.13 2.99 13.37
CA TYR A 20 -5.96 1.82 14.21
C TYR A 20 -6.88 1.88 15.43
N ASN A 21 -6.97 3.06 16.04
CA ASN A 21 -7.82 3.20 17.20
C ASN A 21 -9.29 3.02 16.86
N GLU A 22 -9.71 3.51 15.70
CA GLU A 22 -11.10 3.42 15.32
C GLU A 22 -11.52 2.03 14.90
N HIS A 23 -10.65 1.34 14.17
CA HIS A 23 -11.07 0.13 13.51
C HIS A 23 -10.60 -1.15 14.17
N TYR A 24 -9.59 -1.06 15.03
CA TYR A 24 -8.95 -2.28 15.50
C TYR A 24 -8.83 -2.37 17.01
N SER A 25 -9.44 -1.45 17.74
CA SER A 25 -9.20 -1.40 19.18
C SER A 25 -10.17 -2.22 19.98
N THR A 26 -11.24 -2.66 19.39
CA THR A 26 -12.36 -3.19 20.15
C THR A 26 -11.98 -4.33 21.06
N ASP A 27 -11.28 -5.31 20.56
CA ASP A 27 -10.91 -6.45 21.39
C ASP A 27 -9.44 -6.76 21.27
N GLY A 28 -8.69 -5.94 20.63
CA GLY A 28 -7.27 -6.15 20.46
C GLY A 28 -6.93 -7.35 19.61
N LYS A 29 -7.93 -8.01 19.09
CA LYS A 29 -7.72 -9.17 18.27
C LYS A 29 -8.32 -9.01 16.91
N GLY A 30 -8.85 -7.85 16.62
CA GLY A 30 -9.55 -7.65 15.38
C GLY A 30 -8.71 -8.09 14.22
N LEU A 31 -9.23 -9.01 13.45
CA LEU A 31 -8.58 -9.42 12.23
C LEU A 31 -8.80 -8.29 11.26
N GLN A 32 -7.76 -7.61 10.92
CA GLN A 32 -7.87 -6.50 10.01
C GLN A 32 -8.07 -7.00 8.60
N ALA A 33 -8.87 -6.26 7.84
CA ALA A 33 -9.12 -6.65 6.46
C ALA A 33 -7.82 -6.85 5.69
N MET A 34 -6.80 -6.04 5.99
CA MET A 34 -5.52 -6.19 5.31
C MET A 34 -4.91 -7.56 5.55
N ASP A 35 -5.09 -8.12 6.73
CA ASP A 35 -4.55 -9.43 7.01
C ASP A 35 -5.21 -10.48 6.14
N ILE A 36 -6.51 -10.34 5.92
CA ILE A 36 -7.22 -11.25 5.04
C ILE A 36 -6.72 -11.11 3.63
N PHE A 37 -6.57 -9.86 3.16
CA PHE A 37 -6.10 -9.63 1.80
C PHE A 37 -4.69 -10.17 1.60
N ARG A 38 -3.85 -10.08 2.63
CA ARG A 38 -2.50 -10.62 2.53
C ARG A 38 -2.53 -12.14 2.41
N ASN A 39 -3.43 -12.77 3.14
CA ASN A 39 -3.57 -14.22 3.03
C ASN A 39 -4.07 -14.64 1.66
N MET A 40 -4.87 -13.80 1.03
CA MET A 40 -5.41 -14.09 -0.28
C MET A 40 -4.53 -13.60 -1.41
N ASN A 41 -3.43 -12.96 -1.08
CA ASN A 41 -2.53 -12.36 -2.08
C ASN A 41 -3.21 -11.32 -2.95
N THR A 42 -4.16 -10.59 -2.36
CA THR A 42 -4.85 -9.51 -3.05
C THR A 42 -4.54 -8.16 -2.45
N ASP A 43 -3.64 -8.10 -1.47
CA ASP A 43 -3.36 -6.88 -0.74
C ASP A 43 -2.74 -5.80 -1.62
N LYS A 44 -1.85 -6.17 -2.51
CA LYS A 44 -1.21 -5.15 -3.36
C LYS A 44 -2.20 -4.54 -4.32
N ASP A 45 -3.01 -5.36 -4.96
CA ASP A 45 -4.02 -4.84 -5.88
C ASP A 45 -5.02 -3.97 -5.13
N PHE A 46 -5.42 -4.40 -3.96
CA PHE A 46 -6.35 -3.63 -3.15
C PHE A 46 -5.77 -2.25 -2.81
N CYS A 47 -4.53 -2.21 -2.35
CA CYS A 47 -3.92 -0.95 -1.94
C CYS A 47 -3.70 -0.03 -3.14
N GLN A 48 -3.24 -0.56 -4.25
CA GLN A 48 -3.01 0.26 -5.42
C GLN A 48 -4.33 0.84 -5.93
N SER A 49 -5.35 0.00 -6.00
CA SER A 49 -6.66 0.45 -6.48
C SER A 49 -7.24 1.54 -5.59
N ASN A 50 -7.08 1.39 -4.28
CA ASN A 50 -7.62 2.39 -3.37
C ASN A 50 -6.84 3.69 -3.41
N ALA A 51 -5.52 3.61 -3.55
CA ALA A 51 -4.73 4.83 -3.69
C ALA A 51 -5.17 5.60 -4.93
N ILE A 52 -5.37 4.90 -6.03
CA ILE A 52 -5.83 5.52 -7.26
C ILE A 52 -7.23 6.10 -7.08
N LYS A 53 -8.10 5.36 -6.41
CA LYS A 53 -9.46 5.83 -6.18
C LYS A 53 -9.49 7.17 -5.46
N TYR A 54 -8.68 7.30 -4.41
CA TYR A 54 -8.69 8.54 -3.66
C TYR A 54 -8.03 9.68 -4.42
N LEU A 55 -7.04 9.39 -5.24
CA LEU A 55 -6.46 10.43 -6.08
C LEU A 55 -7.47 10.91 -7.12
N ILE A 56 -8.25 10.00 -7.67
CA ILE A 56 -9.28 10.39 -8.63
C ILE A 56 -10.40 11.17 -7.96
N ARG A 57 -10.75 10.79 -6.73
CA ARG A 57 -11.81 11.46 -6.01
C ARG A 57 -11.45 12.90 -5.68
N TYR A 58 -10.18 13.16 -5.45
CA TYR A 58 -9.72 14.49 -5.10
C TYR A 58 -10.15 15.46 -6.19
N GLY A 59 -10.83 16.53 -5.78
CA GLY A 59 -11.29 17.54 -6.72
C GLY A 59 -12.65 17.25 -7.33
N LYS A 60 -13.28 16.15 -6.95
CA LYS A 60 -14.57 15.81 -7.54
C LYS A 60 -15.72 15.85 -6.54
N LYS A 61 -15.81 14.83 -5.70
CA LYS A 61 -16.99 14.69 -4.89
C LYS A 61 -17.15 15.75 -3.82
N GLN A 62 -16.11 16.03 -3.12
CA GLN A 62 -16.14 17.04 -2.07
C GLN A 62 -15.10 18.11 -2.35
N GLY A 63 -14.89 18.41 -3.60
CA GLY A 63 -13.91 19.38 -3.98
C GLY A 63 -12.51 18.87 -3.74
N ARG A 64 -11.60 19.80 -3.50
CA ARG A 64 -10.20 19.46 -3.27
C ARG A 64 -9.98 19.13 -1.81
N ASN A 65 -10.54 18.03 -1.39
CA ASN A 65 -10.49 17.61 -0.01
C ASN A 65 -9.15 16.95 0.29
N GLU A 66 -8.40 17.58 1.16
CA GLU A 66 -7.07 17.08 1.51
C GLU A 66 -7.13 15.69 2.11
N LYS A 67 -8.23 15.32 2.71
CA LYS A 67 -8.38 13.99 3.28
C LYS A 67 -8.23 12.90 2.23
N ASP A 68 -8.68 13.17 1.01
CA ASP A 68 -8.52 12.20 -0.06
C ASP A 68 -7.05 11.94 -0.35
N LEU A 69 -6.24 13.00 -0.28
CA LEU A 69 -4.81 12.85 -0.53
C LEU A 69 -4.15 12.06 0.61
N ILE A 70 -4.55 12.34 1.85
CA ILE A 70 -3.99 11.62 2.99
C ILE A 70 -4.36 10.16 2.94
N LYS A 71 -5.59 9.85 2.55
CA LYS A 71 -5.99 8.45 2.40
C LYS A 71 -5.21 7.76 1.30
N ALA A 72 -4.97 8.46 0.20
CA ALA A 72 -4.15 7.88 -0.87
C ALA A 72 -2.76 7.56 -0.35
N ILE A 73 -2.17 8.45 0.44
CA ILE A 73 -0.85 8.21 0.99
C ILE A 73 -0.87 6.99 1.91
N HIS A 74 -1.92 6.85 2.73
CA HIS A 74 -2.02 5.69 3.61
C HIS A 74 -1.99 4.39 2.82
N TYR A 75 -2.74 4.33 1.73
CA TYR A 75 -2.75 3.11 0.92
C TYR A 75 -1.41 2.89 0.23
N ILE A 76 -0.71 3.96 -0.13
CA ILE A 76 0.64 3.80 -0.68
C ILE A 76 1.59 3.23 0.37
N VAL A 77 1.49 3.70 1.61
CA VAL A 77 2.32 3.17 2.69
C VAL A 77 2.03 1.69 2.88
N LEU A 78 0.75 1.31 2.86
CA LEU A 78 0.38 -0.09 3.00
C LEU A 78 0.91 -0.93 1.83
N LEU A 79 0.91 -0.36 0.64
CA LEU A 79 1.43 -1.06 -0.52
C LEU A 79 2.93 -1.31 -0.37
N ILE A 80 3.66 -0.30 0.08
CA ILE A 80 5.09 -0.47 0.33
C ILE A 80 5.32 -1.55 1.37
N SER A 81 4.51 -1.57 2.41
CA SER A 81 4.61 -2.58 3.45
C SER A 81 4.39 -3.98 2.88
N SER A 82 3.42 -4.12 2.00
CA SER A 82 3.14 -5.41 1.37
C SER A 82 4.29 -5.86 0.49
N GLU A 83 4.89 -4.92 -0.25
CA GLU A 83 6.04 -5.27 -1.07
C GLU A 83 7.20 -5.76 -0.21
N ARG A 84 7.44 -5.08 0.90
CA ARG A 84 8.54 -5.47 1.79
C ARG A 84 8.27 -6.80 2.47
N LYS A 85 7.03 -7.06 2.81
CA LYS A 85 6.65 -8.32 3.42
C LYS A 85 6.96 -9.48 2.49
N ASP A 86 6.63 -9.33 1.23
CA ASP A 86 6.88 -10.39 0.26
C ASP A 86 8.37 -10.65 0.11
N LYS A 87 9.16 -9.59 0.13
CA LYS A 87 10.60 -9.76 0.04
C LYS A 87 11.16 -10.49 1.24
N ASN A 88 10.68 -10.14 2.43
CA ASN A 88 11.22 -10.73 3.65
C ASN A 88 10.76 -12.16 3.86
N ARG A 89 9.56 -12.47 3.40
CA ARG A 89 8.97 -13.75 3.71
C ARG A 89 9.71 -14.92 3.10
N THR A 90 10.21 -14.76 1.93
CA THR A 90 10.83 -15.86 1.23
C THR A 90 12.11 -15.40 0.56
N GLU A 91 13.07 -15.02 1.38
CA GLU A 91 14.30 -14.53 0.81
C GLU A 91 14.96 -15.58 -0.06
N ALA A 92 14.97 -16.81 0.40
CA ALA A 92 15.54 -17.89 -0.39
C ALA A 92 14.73 -18.12 -1.66
N ASP A 93 13.42 -18.13 -1.52
CA ASP A 93 12.56 -18.31 -2.68
C ASP A 93 12.68 -17.11 -3.62
N PHE A 94 12.86 -15.94 -3.07
CA PHE A 94 13.03 -14.74 -3.86
C PHE A 94 14.28 -14.83 -4.71
N ASP A 95 15.39 -15.28 -4.12
CA ASP A 95 16.62 -15.44 -4.88
C ASP A 95 16.45 -16.43 -5.99
N GLU A 96 15.76 -17.51 -5.70
CA GLU A 96 15.50 -18.53 -6.69
C GLU A 96 14.66 -17.97 -7.85
N THR A 97 13.70 -17.17 -7.49
CA THR A 97 12.81 -16.57 -8.49
C THR A 97 13.59 -15.62 -9.38
N ILE A 98 14.45 -14.83 -8.82
CA ILE A 98 15.25 -13.90 -9.57
C ILE A 98 16.15 -14.65 -10.54
N GLU A 99 16.77 -15.72 -10.06
CA GLU A 99 17.64 -16.53 -10.90
C GLU A 99 16.87 -17.08 -12.08
N ARG A 100 15.68 -17.57 -11.83
CA ARG A 100 14.85 -18.13 -12.89
C ARG A 100 14.49 -17.08 -13.91
N ASN A 101 14.16 -15.90 -13.46
CA ASN A 101 13.78 -14.82 -14.36
C ASN A 101 14.95 -14.36 -15.22
N GLU A 102 16.11 -14.31 -14.63
CA GLU A 102 17.29 -13.90 -15.36
C GLU A 102 17.61 -14.90 -16.47
N LYS A 103 17.27 -16.13 -16.27
CA LYS A 103 17.61 -17.16 -17.24
C LYS A 103 16.66 -17.26 -18.39
N GLY A 104 15.48 -16.79 -18.27
CA GLY A 104 14.62 -17.00 -19.39
C GLY A 104 13.37 -16.22 -19.41
N THR A 105 13.02 -15.56 -18.35
CA THR A 105 11.77 -14.88 -18.34
C THR A 105 11.99 -13.46 -18.04
N THR A 106 11.38 -12.62 -18.77
CA THR A 106 11.46 -11.23 -18.50
C THR A 106 10.31 -10.84 -17.69
N ILE A 107 10.56 -10.45 -16.50
CA ILE A 107 9.52 -9.94 -15.72
C ILE A 107 9.26 -8.57 -16.03
N GLY A 108 10.23 -7.91 -16.41
CA GLY A 108 10.08 -6.54 -16.69
C GLY A 108 9.01 -6.29 -17.58
N SER A 109 8.82 -7.22 -18.34
CA SER A 109 7.72 -6.94 -19.09
C SER A 109 6.55 -6.93 -18.25
N LEU A 110 6.67 -7.15 -17.28
CA LEU A 110 5.50 -7.02 -16.49
C LEU A 110 5.24 -5.73 -16.04
N TYR A 111 5.61 -5.84 -16.73
CA TYR A 111 5.23 -5.08 -16.43
C TYR A 111 4.63 -5.00 -16.78
N ASN A 112 4.36 -5.22 -17.01
CA ASN A 112 3.82 -5.19 -17.30
C ASN A 112 3.01 -5.15 -17.12
N PRO A 113 2.77 -5.17 -17.30
CA PRO A 113 2.11 -4.98 -17.28
C PRO A 113 1.31 -5.08 -16.71
N ARG A 114 1.12 -5.55 -16.74
CA ARG A 114 0.76 -5.71 -16.34
C ARG A 114 0.75 -5.38 -16.07
N HIS A 115 1.01 -5.61 -16.28
CA HIS A 115 1.66 -5.43 -16.06
C HIS A 115 1.69 -4.76 -15.92
N ASN A 116 1.55 -4.92 -16.27
CA ASN A 116 2.18 -4.42 -16.29
C ASN A 116 2.20 -3.98 -16.15
#